data_53742790c9188b306b4c44b0b4be7b17
#
_entry.id   53742790c9188b306b4c44b0b4be7b17
#
_cell.length_a   1.000
_cell.length_b   1.000
_cell.length_c   1.000
_cell.angle_alpha   90.00
_cell.angle_beta   90.00
_cell.angle_gamma   90.00
#
_symmetry.space_group_name_H-M   'P 1'
#
loop_
_entity.id
_entity.type
_entity.pdbx_description
1 polymer ?
#
loop_
_entity_poly.entity_id
_entity_poly.type
_entity_poly.pdbx_seq_one_letter_code
_entity_poly.pdbx_strand_id
1 'polypeptide(L)'
;MKIGRFAPSPTGPLHMGSLITALASYLDIKSKKGLWLIRIDDIDPPRTVPGATQAILESLFAHGLMSDRQVIYQSENLRNYESQLAKLLPHIYSCECSRKILARHKIYPGTCRDKVLSTDDFALRIKVPNTLISFNDKIRGEIKTNLQQEVGDFIVVRRDKLFSYNLATACDDGDQGITDVLRGEDLLLLTNPQIFLMNMLKLKTPEYSHIPVLCNTNGHKLSKQAGAPPVKNFEAVKNLTRAMRFLGFTIPEHIKTVNSIIEWGIRNWSANQIPKQFDFYS
;
A
#
# COMPACT_ATOMS: atom_id res chain seq x y z
N MET A 1 18.96 -6.30 8.77
CA MET A 1 17.98 -7.33 8.42
C MET A 1 16.92 -6.70 7.52
N LYS A 2 16.51 -7.36 6.42
CA LYS A 2 15.47 -6.88 5.53
C LYS A 2 14.09 -7.22 6.11
N ILE A 3 13.16 -6.27 6.07
CA ILE A 3 11.78 -6.42 6.56
C ILE A 3 10.83 -5.87 5.50
N GLY A 4 9.94 -6.71 5.00
CA GLY A 4 8.88 -6.32 4.09
C GLY A 4 7.50 -6.56 4.70
N ARG A 5 6.46 -6.04 4.05
CA ARG A 5 5.09 -6.23 4.55
C ARG A 5 4.08 -6.34 3.41
N PHE A 6 2.97 -7.02 3.71
CA PHE A 6 1.72 -6.92 2.99
C PHE A 6 0.69 -6.24 3.90
N ALA A 7 0.04 -5.18 3.41
CA ALA A 7 -0.80 -4.30 4.23
C ALA A 7 -2.21 -4.14 3.60
N PRO A 8 -3.07 -5.18 3.67
CA PRO A 8 -4.41 -5.12 3.11
C PRO A 8 -5.38 -4.37 4.02
N SER A 9 -6.27 -3.54 3.41
CA SER A 9 -7.45 -3.03 4.10
C SER A 9 -8.56 -4.09 4.12
N PRO A 10 -9.28 -4.30 5.24
CA PRO A 10 -10.29 -5.32 5.39
C PRO A 10 -11.64 -4.90 4.77
N THR A 11 -11.64 -4.53 3.50
CA THR A 11 -12.80 -4.07 2.73
C THR A 11 -13.49 -5.20 1.94
N GLY A 12 -13.22 -6.45 2.29
CA GLY A 12 -13.74 -7.68 1.70
C GLY A 12 -12.67 -8.76 1.57
N PRO A 13 -12.99 -9.95 1.06
CA PRO A 13 -12.07 -11.06 0.90
C PRO A 13 -10.92 -10.75 -0.07
N LEU A 14 -9.89 -11.58 -0.07
CA LEU A 14 -8.75 -11.44 -0.98
C LEU A 14 -9.17 -11.75 -2.42
N HIS A 15 -8.81 -10.90 -3.38
CA HIS A 15 -8.99 -11.13 -4.81
C HIS A 15 -7.63 -11.40 -5.48
N MET A 16 -7.64 -11.84 -6.75
CA MET A 16 -6.42 -12.24 -7.46
C MET A 16 -5.35 -11.13 -7.47
N GLY A 17 -5.71 -9.87 -7.71
CA GLY A 17 -4.76 -8.75 -7.69
C GLY A 17 -4.08 -8.56 -6.32
N SER A 18 -4.84 -8.72 -5.22
CA SER A 18 -4.28 -8.67 -3.86
C SER A 18 -3.38 -9.87 -3.58
N LEU A 19 -3.75 -11.07 -4.05
CA LEU A 19 -2.92 -12.28 -3.92
C LEU A 19 -1.60 -12.14 -4.68
N ILE A 20 -1.62 -11.58 -5.90
CA ILE A 20 -0.42 -11.31 -6.68
C ILE A 20 0.51 -10.37 -5.91
N THR A 21 -0.02 -9.29 -5.34
CA THR A 21 0.76 -8.34 -4.54
C THR A 21 1.33 -8.99 -3.27
N ALA A 22 0.53 -9.79 -2.57
CA ALA A 22 0.98 -10.52 -1.38
C ALA A 22 2.11 -11.50 -1.73
N LEU A 23 1.92 -12.31 -2.78
CA LEU A 23 2.91 -13.28 -3.25
C LEU A 23 4.21 -12.56 -3.65
N ALA A 24 4.14 -11.50 -4.47
CA ALA A 24 5.31 -10.77 -4.91
C ALA A 24 6.10 -10.17 -3.74
N SER A 25 5.41 -9.52 -2.78
CA SER A 25 6.05 -8.96 -1.59
C SER A 25 6.68 -10.03 -0.70
N TYR A 26 6.04 -11.20 -0.59
CA TYR A 26 6.56 -12.35 0.15
C TYR A 26 7.84 -12.89 -0.50
N LEU A 27 7.80 -13.17 -1.81
CA LEU A 27 8.94 -13.71 -2.56
C LEU A 27 10.11 -12.74 -2.56
N ASP A 28 9.85 -11.44 -2.73
CA ASP A 28 10.89 -10.40 -2.73
C ASP A 28 11.67 -10.37 -1.42
N ILE A 29 10.97 -10.45 -0.29
CA ILE A 29 11.64 -10.37 1.01
C ILE A 29 12.27 -11.72 1.42
N LYS A 30 11.60 -12.84 1.12
CA LYS A 30 12.10 -14.18 1.43
C LYS A 30 13.33 -14.55 0.61
N SER A 31 13.44 -14.11 -0.64
CA SER A 31 14.67 -14.30 -1.45
C SER A 31 15.88 -13.59 -0.85
N LYS A 32 15.66 -12.52 -0.09
CA LYS A 32 16.68 -11.77 0.66
C LYS A 32 16.89 -12.31 2.09
N LYS A 33 16.28 -13.45 2.44
CA LYS A 33 16.27 -14.04 3.81
C LYS A 33 15.75 -13.06 4.86
N GLY A 34 14.82 -12.18 4.48
CA GLY A 34 14.19 -11.18 5.33
C GLY A 34 12.93 -11.69 6.03
N LEU A 35 12.36 -10.83 6.88
CA LEU A 35 11.08 -11.06 7.54
C LEU A 35 9.95 -10.42 6.72
N TRP A 36 8.88 -11.18 6.54
CA TRP A 36 7.65 -10.71 5.91
C TRP A 36 6.55 -10.57 6.96
N LEU A 37 5.95 -9.39 7.03
CA LEU A 37 4.93 -9.05 8.01
C LEU A 37 3.57 -8.89 7.34
N ILE A 38 2.51 -9.18 8.08
CA ILE A 38 1.14 -8.83 7.70
C ILE A 38 0.66 -7.72 8.65
N ARG A 39 0.19 -6.62 8.06
CA ARG A 39 -0.49 -5.53 8.75
C ARG A 39 -1.88 -5.37 8.17
N ILE A 40 -2.90 -5.36 9.01
CA ILE A 40 -4.28 -5.05 8.60
C ILE A 40 -4.50 -3.54 8.72
N ASP A 41 -4.72 -2.89 7.57
CA ASP A 41 -4.94 -1.45 7.49
C ASP A 41 -6.45 -1.15 7.72
N ASP A 42 -6.89 -1.16 9.00
CA ASP A 42 -8.28 -1.13 9.48
C ASP A 42 -8.71 0.21 10.12
N ILE A 43 -7.97 1.30 9.88
CA ILE A 43 -8.28 2.63 10.43
C ILE A 43 -9.44 3.36 9.72
N ASP A 44 -10.14 2.72 8.80
CA ASP A 44 -11.30 3.29 8.10
C ASP A 44 -12.55 2.42 8.36
N PRO A 45 -13.16 2.50 9.57
CA PRO A 45 -14.29 1.68 9.96
C PRO A 45 -15.46 1.70 8.96
N PRO A 46 -15.82 2.84 8.33
CA PRO A 46 -16.89 2.88 7.34
C PRO A 46 -16.70 1.96 6.13
N ARG A 47 -15.46 1.59 5.82
CA ARG A 47 -15.14 0.68 4.70
C ARG A 47 -14.81 -0.74 5.14
N THR A 48 -14.70 -0.97 6.44
CA THR A 48 -14.41 -2.30 6.99
C THR A 48 -15.62 -3.21 6.85
N VAL A 49 -15.41 -4.41 6.31
CA VAL A 49 -16.44 -5.44 6.16
C VAL A 49 -16.27 -6.49 7.27
N PRO A 50 -17.30 -6.78 8.05
CA PRO A 50 -17.23 -7.83 9.07
C PRO A 50 -16.74 -9.16 8.49
N GLY A 51 -15.81 -9.83 9.19
CA GLY A 51 -15.22 -11.10 8.75
C GLY A 51 -14.15 -10.99 7.64
N ALA A 52 -13.96 -9.81 7.04
CA ALA A 52 -12.99 -9.66 5.94
C ALA A 52 -11.53 -9.90 6.38
N THR A 53 -11.16 -9.47 7.57
CA THR A 53 -9.82 -9.74 8.13
C THR A 53 -9.56 -11.23 8.22
N GLN A 54 -10.47 -11.98 8.82
CA GLN A 54 -10.35 -13.42 8.95
C GLN A 54 -10.26 -14.10 7.58
N ALA A 55 -11.13 -13.74 6.63
CA ALA A 55 -11.13 -14.29 5.28
C ALA A 55 -9.81 -13.99 4.53
N ILE A 56 -9.22 -12.80 4.72
CA ILE A 56 -7.91 -12.44 4.16
C ILE A 56 -6.82 -13.34 4.73
N LEU A 57 -6.75 -13.48 6.06
CA LEU A 57 -5.73 -14.29 6.73
C LEU A 57 -5.83 -15.77 6.36
N GLU A 58 -7.05 -16.32 6.32
CA GLU A 58 -7.30 -17.70 5.87
C GLU A 58 -6.85 -17.92 4.42
N SER A 59 -7.13 -16.94 3.53
CA SER A 59 -6.69 -17.02 2.15
C SER A 59 -5.17 -16.97 2.03
N LEU A 60 -4.50 -16.08 2.77
CA LEU A 60 -3.02 -16.03 2.80
C LEU A 60 -2.44 -17.34 3.30
N PHE A 61 -2.97 -17.88 4.40
CA PHE A 61 -2.56 -19.18 4.95
C PHE A 61 -2.71 -20.32 3.94
N ALA A 62 -3.87 -20.42 3.28
CA ALA A 62 -4.15 -21.45 2.27
C ALA A 62 -3.18 -21.39 1.08
N HIS A 63 -2.62 -20.21 0.80
CA HIS A 63 -1.63 -19.99 -0.26
C HIS A 63 -0.18 -20.02 0.25
N GLY A 64 0.08 -20.47 1.50
CA GLY A 64 1.41 -20.58 2.07
C GLY A 64 2.09 -19.26 2.42
N LEU A 65 1.35 -18.16 2.51
CA LEU A 65 1.85 -16.83 2.79
C LEU A 65 1.63 -16.49 4.27
N MET A 66 2.60 -16.82 5.11
CA MET A 66 2.51 -16.65 6.57
C MET A 66 3.39 -15.49 7.04
N SER A 67 2.86 -14.70 7.96
CA SER A 67 3.65 -13.65 8.63
C SER A 67 4.72 -14.27 9.52
N ASP A 68 5.93 -13.70 9.51
CA ASP A 68 7.01 -14.13 10.40
C ASP A 68 6.85 -13.61 11.83
N ARG A 69 5.91 -12.71 12.06
CA ARG A 69 5.57 -12.16 13.38
C ARG A 69 4.05 -12.14 13.54
N GLN A 70 3.60 -11.78 14.73
CA GLN A 70 2.18 -11.51 14.98
C GLN A 70 1.62 -10.49 13.97
N VAL A 71 0.39 -10.75 13.53
CA VAL A 71 -0.34 -9.81 12.66
C VAL A 71 -0.57 -8.50 13.41
N ILE A 72 -0.32 -7.40 12.75
CA ILE A 72 -0.42 -6.05 13.31
C ILE A 72 -1.70 -5.40 12.78
N TYR A 73 -2.37 -4.61 13.62
CA TYR A 73 -3.57 -3.86 13.25
C TYR A 73 -3.32 -2.37 13.41
N GLN A 74 -3.67 -1.59 12.39
CA GLN A 74 -3.52 -0.12 12.45
C GLN A 74 -4.36 0.49 13.56
N SER A 75 -5.55 -0.06 13.81
CA SER A 75 -6.45 0.39 14.89
C SER A 75 -5.83 0.29 16.29
N GLU A 76 -4.82 -0.55 16.49
CA GLU A 76 -4.09 -0.68 17.75
C GLU A 76 -2.99 0.38 17.93
N ASN A 77 -2.63 1.13 16.85
CA ASN A 77 -1.50 2.05 16.84
C ASN A 77 -1.90 3.55 16.89
N LEU A 78 -3.14 3.88 17.21
CA LEU A 78 -3.68 5.24 17.18
C LEU A 78 -2.87 6.23 18.03
N ARG A 79 -2.42 5.83 19.21
CA ARG A 79 -1.57 6.68 20.10
C ARG A 79 -0.26 7.07 19.44
N ASN A 80 0.34 6.19 18.66
CA ASN A 80 1.55 6.52 17.91
C ASN A 80 1.24 7.56 16.83
N TYR A 81 0.12 7.42 16.10
CA TYR A 81 -0.26 8.42 15.10
C TYR A 81 -0.51 9.79 15.71
N GLU A 82 -1.15 9.86 16.88
CA GLU A 82 -1.32 11.11 17.64
C GLU A 82 0.04 11.73 18.02
N SER A 83 0.96 10.92 18.54
CA SER A 83 2.31 11.36 18.88
C SER A 83 3.10 11.88 17.67
N GLN A 84 3.00 11.19 16.53
CA GLN A 84 3.66 11.63 15.30
C GLN A 84 2.98 12.88 14.71
N LEU A 85 1.65 12.96 14.75
CA LEU A 85 0.90 14.15 14.34
C LEU A 85 1.31 15.38 15.15
N ALA A 86 1.53 15.25 16.47
CA ALA A 86 1.97 16.33 17.33
C ALA A 86 3.29 16.96 16.85
N LYS A 87 4.21 16.17 16.30
CA LYS A 87 5.47 16.67 15.73
C LYS A 87 5.27 17.45 14.44
N LEU A 88 4.17 17.20 13.72
CA LEU A 88 3.83 17.87 12.47
C LEU A 88 2.99 19.13 12.65
N LEU A 89 2.49 19.43 13.86
CA LEU A 89 1.61 20.59 14.14
C LEU A 89 2.12 21.93 13.60
N PRO A 90 3.42 22.27 13.65
CA PRO A 90 3.92 23.54 13.08
C PRO A 90 3.72 23.67 11.56
N HIS A 91 3.47 22.56 10.89
CA HIS A 91 3.28 22.49 9.43
C HIS A 91 1.85 22.13 9.02
N ILE A 92 0.91 22.10 9.96
CA ILE A 92 -0.48 21.69 9.75
C ILE A 92 -1.40 22.90 9.88
N TYR A 93 -2.50 22.86 9.16
CA TYR A 93 -3.59 23.81 9.25
C TYR A 93 -4.96 23.15 9.01
N SER A 94 -6.00 23.77 9.50
CA SER A 94 -7.40 23.32 9.35
C SER A 94 -7.96 23.68 7.99
N CYS A 95 -8.74 22.78 7.40
CA CYS A 95 -9.35 22.95 6.09
C CYS A 95 -10.85 22.67 6.12
N GLU A 96 -11.66 23.70 5.88
CA GLU A 96 -13.12 23.64 5.83
C GLU A 96 -13.69 23.20 4.47
N CYS A 97 -12.86 23.09 3.44
CA CYS A 97 -13.29 22.79 2.07
C CYS A 97 -14.06 21.45 2.00
N SER A 98 -15.28 21.51 1.46
CA SER A 98 -16.08 20.33 1.18
C SER A 98 -15.58 19.58 -0.07
N ARG A 99 -15.95 18.29 -0.20
CA ARG A 99 -15.68 17.51 -1.42
C ARG A 99 -16.26 18.17 -2.66
N LYS A 100 -17.42 18.82 -2.57
CA LYS A 100 -18.08 19.54 -3.68
C LYS A 100 -17.24 20.70 -4.18
N ILE A 101 -16.62 21.48 -3.28
CA ILE A 101 -15.73 22.59 -3.63
C ILE A 101 -14.47 22.03 -4.31
N LEU A 102 -13.88 20.99 -3.73
CA LEU A 102 -12.62 20.40 -4.22
C LEU A 102 -12.78 19.61 -5.52
N ALA A 103 -13.98 19.12 -5.87
CA ALA A 103 -14.23 18.39 -7.12
C ALA A 103 -13.92 19.20 -8.39
N ARG A 104 -13.83 20.53 -8.29
CA ARG A 104 -13.45 21.42 -9.41
C ARG A 104 -11.93 21.57 -9.59
N HIS A 105 -11.15 21.02 -8.66
CA HIS A 105 -9.71 21.16 -8.63
C HIS A 105 -9.05 19.78 -8.70
N LYS A 106 -8.15 19.60 -9.65
CA LYS A 106 -7.34 18.38 -9.72
C LYS A 106 -6.35 18.29 -8.57
N ILE A 107 -5.85 19.45 -8.12
CA ILE A 107 -4.91 19.61 -7.02
C ILE A 107 -5.51 20.62 -6.04
N TYR A 108 -5.31 20.42 -4.75
CA TYR A 108 -5.81 21.35 -3.74
C TYR A 108 -5.18 22.75 -3.92
N PRO A 109 -5.99 23.82 -4.07
CA PRO A 109 -5.49 25.15 -4.42
C PRO A 109 -4.95 25.95 -3.24
N GLY A 110 -4.86 25.38 -2.03
CA GLY A 110 -4.35 26.11 -0.86
C GLY A 110 -5.37 27.06 -0.17
N THR A 111 -6.64 27.01 -0.52
CA THR A 111 -7.68 27.97 -0.09
C THR A 111 -7.74 28.26 1.41
N CYS A 112 -7.40 27.29 2.25
CA CYS A 112 -7.43 27.43 3.71
C CYS A 112 -6.04 27.58 4.35
N ARG A 113 -4.98 27.65 3.56
CA ARG A 113 -3.60 27.55 4.04
C ARG A 113 -3.23 28.63 5.05
N ASP A 114 -3.77 29.82 4.87
CA ASP A 114 -3.47 30.99 5.69
C ASP A 114 -4.68 31.44 6.56
N LYS A 115 -5.73 30.61 6.60
CA LYS A 115 -6.88 30.85 7.48
C LYS A 115 -6.57 30.38 8.91
N VAL A 116 -7.06 31.14 9.87
CA VAL A 116 -7.09 30.73 11.28
C VAL A 116 -8.43 30.07 11.55
N LEU A 117 -8.47 28.76 11.56
CA LEU A 117 -9.68 27.95 11.81
C LEU A 117 -9.43 27.04 13.02
N SER A 118 -10.51 26.71 13.75
CA SER A 118 -10.45 25.68 14.79
C SER A 118 -9.99 24.33 14.23
N THR A 119 -9.33 23.52 15.04
CA THR A 119 -8.94 22.15 14.67
C THR A 119 -10.05 21.13 14.88
N ASP A 120 -11.12 21.50 15.63
CA ASP A 120 -12.08 20.52 16.14
C ASP A 120 -13.12 20.07 15.11
N ASP A 121 -13.46 20.93 14.14
CA ASP A 121 -14.55 20.68 13.19
C ASP A 121 -14.08 20.43 11.75
N PHE A 122 -12.78 20.49 11.48
CA PHE A 122 -12.24 20.49 10.14
C PHE A 122 -11.20 19.40 9.89
N ALA A 123 -10.97 19.11 8.63
CA ALA A 123 -9.85 18.25 8.25
C ALA A 123 -8.52 18.99 8.50
N LEU A 124 -7.47 18.24 8.82
CA LEU A 124 -6.11 18.78 8.95
C LEU A 124 -5.30 18.46 7.69
N ARG A 125 -4.68 19.50 7.13
CA ARG A 125 -3.78 19.38 5.99
C ARG A 125 -2.36 19.73 6.40
N ILE A 126 -1.40 19.04 5.78
CA ILE A 126 0.01 19.39 5.90
C ILE A 126 0.41 20.33 4.76
N LYS A 127 1.16 21.39 5.10
CA LYS A 127 1.76 22.32 4.14
C LYS A 127 2.91 21.61 3.41
N VAL A 128 2.83 21.54 2.09
CA VAL A 128 3.91 20.98 1.29
C VAL A 128 4.75 22.10 0.66
N PRO A 129 6.08 21.93 0.57
CA PRO A 129 6.96 22.89 -0.06
C PRO A 129 6.90 22.75 -1.59
N ASN A 130 7.26 23.83 -2.29
CA ASN A 130 7.54 23.79 -3.72
C ASN A 130 8.93 23.16 -3.96
N THR A 131 9.02 21.87 -3.73
CA THR A 131 10.27 21.11 -3.78
C THR A 131 10.05 19.80 -4.52
N LEU A 132 11.02 19.41 -5.32
CA LEU A 132 11.05 18.13 -6.00
C LEU A 132 11.48 17.04 -5.00
N ILE A 133 10.63 16.02 -4.84
CA ILE A 133 10.97 14.79 -4.13
C ILE A 133 11.14 13.69 -5.15
N SER A 134 12.19 12.91 -5.03
CA SER A 134 12.44 11.76 -5.89
C SER A 134 12.81 10.53 -5.09
N PHE A 135 12.48 9.39 -5.66
CA PHE A 135 12.98 8.08 -5.23
C PHE A 135 13.23 7.20 -6.44
N ASN A 136 14.05 6.18 -6.28
CA ASN A 136 14.28 5.18 -7.32
C ASN A 136 13.44 3.94 -7.03
N ASP A 137 12.38 3.72 -7.82
CA ASP A 137 11.58 2.50 -7.77
C ASP A 137 12.34 1.38 -8.50
N LYS A 138 12.45 0.21 -7.87
CA LYS A 138 13.24 -0.89 -8.44
C LYS A 138 12.67 -1.46 -9.74
N ILE A 139 11.37 -1.25 -10.00
CA ILE A 139 10.70 -1.75 -11.22
C ILE A 139 10.44 -0.60 -12.19
N ARG A 140 9.98 0.56 -11.68
CA ARG A 140 9.56 1.70 -12.50
C ARG A 140 10.68 2.69 -12.81
N GLY A 141 11.82 2.61 -12.11
CA GLY A 141 12.93 3.54 -12.25
C GLY A 141 12.72 4.82 -11.43
N GLU A 142 13.36 5.90 -11.84
CA GLU A 142 13.31 7.16 -11.11
C GLU A 142 11.94 7.83 -11.20
N ILE A 143 11.34 8.13 -10.04
CA ILE A 143 10.05 8.81 -9.89
C ILE A 143 10.30 10.15 -9.21
N LYS A 144 9.93 11.23 -9.89
CA LYS A 144 10.05 12.61 -9.40
C LYS A 144 8.67 13.23 -9.29
N THR A 145 8.44 13.99 -8.22
CA THR A 145 7.17 14.69 -7.98
C THR A 145 7.45 16.03 -7.34
N ASN A 146 6.97 17.11 -7.92
CA ASN A 146 6.85 18.38 -7.23
C ASN A 146 5.57 18.35 -6.38
N LEU A 147 5.72 18.20 -5.05
CA LEU A 147 4.58 17.99 -4.17
C LEU A 147 3.56 19.12 -4.25
N GLN A 148 4.01 20.38 -4.30
CA GLN A 148 3.07 21.51 -4.35
C GLN A 148 2.30 21.56 -5.66
N GLN A 149 2.95 21.26 -6.77
CA GLN A 149 2.37 21.40 -8.12
C GLN A 149 1.55 20.18 -8.56
N GLU A 150 1.87 18.99 -8.04
CA GLU A 150 1.28 17.73 -8.51
C GLU A 150 0.33 17.08 -7.48
N VAL A 151 0.52 17.37 -6.19
CA VAL A 151 -0.28 16.81 -5.08
C VAL A 151 -1.05 17.89 -4.34
N GLY A 152 -0.42 19.04 -4.06
CA GLY A 152 -0.93 20.08 -3.17
C GLY A 152 -0.86 19.68 -1.70
N ASP A 153 -1.28 20.59 -0.81
CA ASP A 153 -1.36 20.29 0.61
C ASP A 153 -2.39 19.17 0.84
N PHE A 154 -1.95 18.04 1.35
CA PHE A 154 -2.80 16.86 1.50
C PHE A 154 -3.28 16.63 2.94
N ILE A 155 -4.39 15.90 3.06
CA ILE A 155 -5.02 15.61 4.34
C ILE A 155 -4.14 14.62 5.14
N VAL A 156 -3.89 14.93 6.41
CA VAL A 156 -3.26 14.04 7.40
C VAL A 156 -4.26 13.55 8.44
N VAL A 157 -5.29 14.36 8.78
CA VAL A 157 -6.45 13.93 9.57
C VAL A 157 -7.72 14.35 8.84
N ARG A 158 -8.64 13.44 8.68
CA ARG A 158 -9.93 13.66 8.03
C ARG A 158 -10.87 14.44 8.94
N ARG A 159 -11.94 14.99 8.36
CA ARG A 159 -12.97 15.72 9.15
C ARG A 159 -13.67 14.82 10.18
N ASP A 160 -13.80 13.54 9.89
CA ASP A 160 -14.34 12.51 10.79
C ASP A 160 -13.32 12.00 11.82
N LYS A 161 -12.21 12.73 11.99
CA LYS A 161 -11.10 12.46 12.93
C LYS A 161 -10.29 11.21 12.63
N LEU A 162 -10.54 10.53 11.53
CA LEU A 162 -9.72 9.41 11.11
C LEU A 162 -8.38 9.89 10.52
N PHE A 163 -7.30 9.22 10.87
CA PHE A 163 -6.00 9.47 10.25
C PHE A 163 -6.02 9.11 8.76
N SER A 164 -5.29 9.88 7.97
CA SER A 164 -5.18 9.56 6.54
C SER A 164 -4.29 8.34 6.30
N TYR A 165 -4.56 7.64 5.21
CA TYR A 165 -3.73 6.51 4.77
C TYR A 165 -2.24 6.88 4.68
N ASN A 166 -1.92 8.07 4.14
CA ASN A 166 -0.52 8.48 3.98
C ASN A 166 0.19 8.63 5.33
N LEU A 167 -0.46 9.24 6.32
CA LEU A 167 0.14 9.42 7.65
C LEU A 167 0.28 8.08 8.35
N ALA A 168 -0.79 7.29 8.42
CA ALA A 168 -0.76 6.01 9.11
C ALA A 168 0.28 5.05 8.52
N THR A 169 0.32 4.91 7.17
CA THR A 169 1.31 4.07 6.50
C THR A 169 2.75 4.54 6.75
N ALA A 170 3.00 5.86 6.68
CA ALA A 170 4.34 6.38 6.95
C ALA A 170 4.81 6.12 8.38
N CYS A 171 3.91 6.29 9.37
CA CYS A 171 4.19 6.00 10.77
C CYS A 171 4.46 4.51 11.01
N ASP A 172 3.58 3.65 10.50
CA ASP A 172 3.69 2.20 10.70
C ASP A 172 4.92 1.59 10.01
N ASP A 173 5.18 1.97 8.76
CA ASP A 173 6.35 1.47 8.03
C ASP A 173 7.65 1.90 8.75
N GLY A 174 7.67 3.12 9.32
CA GLY A 174 8.79 3.60 10.15
C GLY A 174 8.93 2.84 11.47
N ASP A 175 7.85 2.69 12.22
CA ASP A 175 7.81 2.06 13.54
C ASP A 175 8.13 0.55 13.48
N GLN A 176 7.60 -0.13 12.47
CA GLN A 176 7.86 -1.54 12.22
C GLN A 176 9.25 -1.81 11.61
N GLY A 177 10.01 -0.77 11.29
CA GLY A 177 11.32 -0.86 10.68
C GLY A 177 11.30 -1.48 9.28
N ILE A 178 10.23 -1.22 8.52
CA ILE A 178 10.10 -1.72 7.14
C ILE A 178 11.24 -1.17 6.29
N THR A 179 11.93 -2.06 5.60
CA THR A 179 13.07 -1.71 4.73
C THR A 179 12.73 -1.83 3.25
N ASP A 180 11.75 -2.64 2.91
CA ASP A 180 11.36 -2.93 1.53
C ASP A 180 9.83 -2.95 1.40
N VAL A 181 9.30 -2.11 0.50
CA VAL A 181 7.87 -2.00 0.20
C VAL A 181 7.65 -2.43 -1.25
N LEU A 182 7.09 -3.63 -1.44
CA LEU A 182 6.57 -4.04 -2.74
C LEU A 182 5.04 -3.99 -2.69
N ARG A 183 4.43 -3.25 -3.65
CA ARG A 183 2.97 -3.04 -3.71
C ARG A 183 2.48 -2.75 -5.13
N GLY A 184 1.18 -2.65 -5.34
CA GLY A 184 0.60 -2.30 -6.64
C GLY A 184 0.92 -0.86 -7.06
N GLU A 185 1.08 -0.64 -8.35
CA GLU A 185 1.39 0.68 -8.96
C GLU A 185 0.29 1.72 -8.78
N ASP A 186 -0.92 1.31 -8.45
CA ASP A 186 -2.00 2.21 -8.08
C ASP A 186 -1.69 3.08 -6.85
N LEU A 187 -0.69 2.68 -6.05
CA LEU A 187 -0.19 3.43 -4.92
C LEU A 187 1.09 4.23 -5.23
N LEU A 188 1.58 4.19 -6.48
CA LEU A 188 2.83 4.86 -6.87
C LEU A 188 2.82 6.36 -6.55
N LEU A 189 1.73 7.06 -6.89
CA LEU A 189 1.59 8.50 -6.65
C LEU A 189 1.48 8.89 -5.17
N LEU A 190 1.20 7.93 -4.29
CA LEU A 190 1.17 8.15 -2.84
C LEU A 190 2.55 8.00 -2.19
N THR A 191 3.54 7.50 -2.93
CA THR A 191 4.88 7.21 -2.37
C THR A 191 5.61 8.49 -1.98
N ASN A 192 5.67 9.50 -2.84
CA ASN A 192 6.34 10.76 -2.52
C ASN A 192 5.68 11.53 -1.35
N PRO A 193 4.34 11.62 -1.22
CA PRO A 193 3.67 12.09 0.00
C PRO A 193 4.08 11.33 1.28
N GLN A 194 4.20 10.00 1.20
CA GLN A 194 4.63 9.17 2.35
C GLN A 194 6.10 9.40 2.69
N ILE A 195 6.99 9.46 1.68
CA ILE A 195 8.41 9.80 1.88
C ILE A 195 8.56 11.19 2.51
N PHE A 196 7.77 12.18 2.05
CA PHE A 196 7.76 13.51 2.63
C PHE A 196 7.41 13.48 4.14
N LEU A 197 6.36 12.75 4.52
CA LEU A 197 5.99 12.58 5.93
C LEU A 197 7.10 11.87 6.72
N MET A 198 7.67 10.79 6.19
CA MET A 198 8.77 10.07 6.83
C MET A 198 9.97 10.99 7.08
N ASN A 199 10.34 11.82 6.10
CA ASN A 199 11.44 12.77 6.23
C ASN A 199 11.16 13.82 7.33
N MET A 200 9.95 14.37 7.37
CA MET A 200 9.55 15.32 8.42
C MET A 200 9.56 14.69 9.82
N LEU A 201 9.16 13.43 9.90
CA LEU A 201 9.12 12.66 11.15
C LEU A 201 10.48 12.02 11.51
N LYS A 202 11.51 12.20 10.67
CA LYS A 202 12.84 11.59 10.82
C LYS A 202 12.80 10.06 10.88
N LEU A 203 11.84 9.45 10.14
CA LEU A 203 11.72 8.02 9.96
C LEU A 203 12.58 7.55 8.76
N LYS A 204 13.02 6.31 8.82
CA LYS A 204 13.75 5.73 7.69
C LYS A 204 12.81 5.45 6.51
N THR A 205 13.19 5.89 5.33
CA THR A 205 12.47 5.62 4.10
C THR A 205 12.84 4.22 3.59
N PRO A 206 11.84 3.34 3.31
CA PRO A 206 12.10 2.03 2.70
C PRO A 206 12.49 2.15 1.22
N GLU A 207 13.02 1.07 0.67
CA GLU A 207 13.16 0.88 -0.78
C GLU A 207 11.79 0.47 -1.35
N TYR A 208 11.39 1.05 -2.49
CA TYR A 208 10.10 0.81 -3.11
C TYR A 208 10.19 0.01 -4.40
N SER A 209 9.16 -0.80 -4.64
CA SER A 209 8.93 -1.55 -5.87
C SER A 209 7.43 -1.54 -6.16
N HIS A 210 7.02 -1.04 -7.32
CA HIS A 210 5.61 -1.00 -7.71
C HIS A 210 5.36 -1.94 -8.88
N ILE A 211 4.61 -3.01 -8.61
CA ILE A 211 4.21 -3.97 -9.64
C ILE A 211 2.96 -3.50 -10.36
N PRO A 212 2.77 -3.87 -11.64
CA PRO A 212 1.53 -3.59 -12.35
C PRO A 212 0.32 -4.14 -11.62
N VAL A 213 -0.82 -3.48 -11.76
CA VAL A 213 -2.09 -3.96 -11.22
C VAL A 213 -2.84 -4.80 -12.26
N LEU A 214 -3.52 -5.83 -11.78
CA LEU A 214 -4.37 -6.64 -12.64
C LEU A 214 -5.59 -5.83 -13.07
N CYS A 215 -5.80 -5.72 -14.39
CA CYS A 215 -6.93 -5.03 -14.99
C CYS A 215 -7.87 -6.01 -15.67
N ASN A 216 -9.12 -5.61 -15.89
CA ASN A 216 -10.07 -6.34 -16.74
C ASN A 216 -9.80 -6.03 -18.23
N THR A 217 -10.53 -6.69 -19.13
CA THR A 217 -10.43 -6.51 -20.59
C THR A 217 -10.68 -5.06 -21.05
N ASN A 218 -11.36 -4.24 -20.24
CA ASN A 218 -11.63 -2.84 -20.53
C ASN A 218 -10.55 -1.90 -19.94
N GLY A 219 -9.44 -2.42 -19.43
CA GLY A 219 -8.37 -1.62 -18.84
C GLY A 219 -8.66 -1.11 -17.42
N HIS A 220 -9.80 -1.45 -16.83
CA HIS A 220 -10.11 -1.04 -15.46
C HIS A 220 -9.46 -2.00 -14.47
N LYS A 221 -8.83 -1.44 -13.43
CA LYS A 221 -8.24 -2.20 -12.33
C LYS A 221 -9.26 -3.17 -11.72
N LEU A 222 -8.87 -4.44 -11.57
CA LEU A 222 -9.62 -5.40 -10.77
C LEU A 222 -9.49 -5.03 -9.29
N SER A 223 -10.59 -4.55 -8.71
CA SER A 223 -10.65 -4.18 -7.30
C SER A 223 -11.90 -4.77 -6.66
N LYS A 224 -11.92 -4.82 -5.32
CA LYS A 224 -13.11 -5.23 -4.56
C LYS A 224 -14.33 -4.36 -4.89
N GLN A 225 -14.13 -3.06 -5.07
CA GLN A 225 -15.19 -2.12 -5.46
C GLN A 225 -15.69 -2.33 -6.89
N ALA A 226 -14.87 -2.87 -7.78
CA ALA A 226 -15.23 -3.24 -9.15
C ALA A 226 -15.78 -4.69 -9.25
N GLY A 227 -16.15 -5.32 -8.13
CA GLY A 227 -16.74 -6.65 -8.12
C GLY A 227 -15.77 -7.79 -8.44
N ALA A 228 -14.46 -7.62 -8.23
CA ALA A 228 -13.50 -8.69 -8.43
C ALA A 228 -13.85 -9.91 -7.55
N PRO A 229 -13.97 -11.13 -8.14
CA PRO A 229 -14.32 -12.32 -7.36
C PRO A 229 -13.22 -12.66 -6.35
N PRO A 230 -13.59 -13.19 -5.16
CA PRO A 230 -12.65 -13.67 -4.18
C PRO A 230 -11.86 -14.87 -4.73
N VAL A 231 -10.62 -15.02 -4.29
CA VAL A 231 -9.84 -16.24 -4.55
C VAL A 231 -10.45 -17.42 -3.80
N LYS A 232 -10.46 -18.59 -4.44
CA LYS A 232 -10.95 -19.82 -3.83
C LYS A 232 -9.77 -20.55 -3.16
N ASN A 233 -9.81 -20.75 -1.85
CA ASN A 233 -8.71 -21.33 -1.09
C ASN A 233 -8.36 -22.77 -1.54
N PHE A 234 -9.35 -23.56 -1.96
CA PHE A 234 -9.12 -24.92 -2.48
C PHE A 234 -8.46 -24.94 -3.89
N GLU A 235 -8.37 -23.81 -4.57
CA GLU A 235 -7.64 -23.65 -5.84
C GLU A 235 -6.24 -23.01 -5.63
N ALA A 236 -5.64 -23.10 -4.44
CA ALA A 236 -4.42 -22.36 -4.09
C ALA A 236 -3.28 -22.60 -5.10
N VAL A 237 -3.03 -23.84 -5.52
CA VAL A 237 -2.01 -24.17 -6.53
C VAL A 237 -2.28 -23.45 -7.85
N LYS A 238 -3.52 -23.49 -8.35
CA LYS A 238 -3.93 -22.82 -9.58
C LYS A 238 -3.78 -21.29 -9.47
N ASN A 239 -4.20 -20.74 -8.32
CA ASN A 239 -4.10 -19.31 -8.05
C ASN A 239 -2.64 -18.86 -8.01
N LEU A 240 -1.75 -19.58 -7.33
CA LEU A 240 -0.32 -19.28 -7.27
C LEU A 240 0.33 -19.41 -8.64
N THR A 241 0.00 -20.45 -9.43
CA THR A 241 0.51 -20.61 -10.79
C THR A 241 0.11 -19.43 -11.67
N ARG A 242 -1.15 -18.98 -11.57
CA ARG A 242 -1.65 -17.81 -12.30
C ARG A 242 -0.96 -16.52 -11.83
N ALA A 243 -0.76 -16.36 -10.53
CA ALA A 243 -0.06 -15.19 -9.95
C ALA A 243 1.41 -15.14 -10.40
N MET A 244 2.11 -16.28 -10.39
CA MET A 244 3.50 -16.39 -10.87
C MET A 244 3.62 -16.06 -12.35
N ARG A 245 2.70 -16.57 -13.18
CA ARG A 245 2.67 -16.24 -14.62
C ARG A 245 2.45 -14.73 -14.82
N PHE A 246 1.54 -14.11 -14.07
CA PHE A 246 1.34 -12.66 -14.10
C PHE A 246 2.62 -11.90 -13.73
N LEU A 247 3.41 -12.38 -12.81
CA LEU A 247 4.69 -11.78 -12.41
C LEU A 247 5.85 -12.09 -13.38
N GLY A 248 5.59 -12.79 -14.49
CA GLY A 248 6.59 -13.12 -15.50
C GLY A 248 7.35 -14.43 -15.26
N PHE A 249 6.86 -15.28 -14.33
CA PHE A 249 7.52 -16.54 -14.00
C PHE A 249 6.75 -17.74 -14.53
N THR A 250 7.44 -18.65 -15.19
CA THR A 250 6.88 -19.95 -15.65
C THR A 250 7.32 -21.04 -14.70
N ILE A 251 6.36 -21.60 -13.96
CA ILE A 251 6.64 -22.69 -13.01
C ILE A 251 6.81 -24.00 -13.79
N PRO A 252 7.88 -24.81 -13.52
CA PRO A 252 8.04 -26.12 -14.12
C PRO A 252 6.87 -27.08 -13.82
N GLU A 253 6.48 -27.93 -14.77
CA GLU A 253 5.29 -28.81 -14.67
C GLU A 253 5.33 -29.80 -13.49
N HIS A 254 6.51 -30.20 -13.05
CA HIS A 254 6.66 -31.12 -11.92
C HIS A 254 6.40 -30.47 -10.56
N ILE A 255 6.30 -29.13 -10.48
CA ILE A 255 6.02 -28.36 -9.26
C ILE A 255 4.51 -28.22 -9.11
N LYS A 256 3.89 -28.98 -8.19
CA LYS A 256 2.43 -29.15 -8.10
C LYS A 256 1.82 -28.89 -6.73
N THR A 257 2.61 -28.45 -5.76
CA THR A 257 2.09 -28.16 -4.40
C THR A 257 2.34 -26.70 -4.04
N VAL A 258 1.53 -26.15 -3.11
CA VAL A 258 1.70 -24.79 -2.59
C VAL A 258 3.12 -24.56 -2.11
N ASN A 259 3.64 -25.45 -1.25
CA ASN A 259 4.99 -25.32 -0.70
C ASN A 259 6.07 -25.34 -1.77
N SER A 260 6.00 -26.28 -2.74
CA SER A 260 6.97 -26.37 -3.81
C SER A 260 6.96 -25.15 -4.73
N ILE A 261 5.78 -24.54 -4.97
CA ILE A 261 5.66 -23.29 -5.74
C ILE A 261 6.33 -22.13 -4.99
N ILE A 262 6.04 -21.99 -3.70
CA ILE A 262 6.62 -20.94 -2.87
C ILE A 262 8.16 -21.08 -2.79
N GLU A 263 8.67 -22.27 -2.49
CA GLU A 263 10.11 -22.51 -2.44
C GLU A 263 10.80 -22.25 -3.78
N TRP A 264 10.20 -22.70 -4.87
CA TRP A 264 10.71 -22.43 -6.21
C TRP A 264 10.69 -20.93 -6.51
N GLY A 265 9.58 -20.24 -6.16
CA GLY A 265 9.45 -18.81 -6.30
C GLY A 265 10.52 -18.04 -5.54
N ILE A 266 10.79 -18.39 -4.28
CA ILE A 266 11.84 -17.74 -3.46
C ILE A 266 13.23 -17.90 -4.12
N ARG A 267 13.56 -19.10 -4.64
CA ARG A 267 14.87 -19.38 -5.27
C ARG A 267 15.06 -18.66 -6.61
N ASN A 268 13.98 -18.43 -7.35
CA ASN A 268 14.03 -17.87 -8.70
C ASN A 268 13.53 -16.42 -8.78
N TRP A 269 13.22 -15.80 -7.64
CA TRP A 269 12.72 -14.44 -7.60
C TRP A 269 13.72 -13.43 -8.15
N SER A 270 13.22 -12.59 -9.06
CA SER A 270 13.94 -11.40 -9.53
C SER A 270 12.92 -10.33 -9.90
N ALA A 271 12.98 -9.18 -9.25
CA ALA A 271 12.11 -8.04 -9.55
C ALA A 271 12.30 -7.53 -11.01
N ASN A 272 13.46 -7.79 -11.62
CA ASN A 272 13.76 -7.40 -13.01
C ASN A 272 12.98 -8.21 -14.04
N GLN A 273 12.43 -9.38 -13.68
CA GLN A 273 11.60 -10.20 -14.56
C GLN A 273 10.15 -9.72 -14.63
N ILE A 274 9.73 -8.87 -13.67
CA ILE A 274 8.35 -8.37 -13.64
C ILE A 274 8.12 -7.48 -14.85
N PRO A 275 7.11 -7.76 -15.69
CA PRO A 275 6.78 -6.92 -16.82
C PRO A 275 6.46 -5.50 -16.39
N LYS A 276 7.01 -4.49 -17.07
CA LYS A 276 6.73 -3.08 -16.76
C LYS A 276 5.34 -2.65 -17.24
N GLN A 277 4.82 -3.29 -18.24
CA GLN A 277 3.46 -3.12 -18.76
C GLN A 277 2.87 -4.50 -19.03
N PHE A 278 1.56 -4.65 -18.83
CA PHE A 278 0.85 -5.83 -19.29
C PHE A 278 0.10 -5.51 -20.57
N ASP A 279 0.37 -6.29 -21.61
CA ASP A 279 -0.56 -6.44 -22.71
C ASP A 279 -1.74 -7.25 -22.18
N PHE A 280 -2.95 -6.69 -22.32
CA PHE A 280 -4.19 -7.17 -21.74
C PHE A 280 -4.69 -8.50 -22.29
N TYR A 281 -3.84 -9.44 -22.73
CA TYR A 281 -4.27 -10.69 -23.36
C TYR A 281 -3.53 -11.91 -22.79
N SER A 282 -4.19 -12.60 -21.90
CA SER A 282 -4.33 -14.08 -21.91
C SER A 282 -5.09 -14.57 -20.67
#